data_c6934c7b0ad51f4e69d27f38ca5146b8
#
_entry.id   c6934c7b0ad51f4e69d27f38ca5146b8
#
_cell.length_a   1.000
_cell.length_b   1.000
_cell.length_c   1.000
_cell.angle_alpha   90.00
_cell.angle_beta   90.00
_cell.angle_gamma   90.00
#
_symmetry.space_group_name_H-M   'P 1'
#
loop_
_entity.id
_entity.type
_entity.pdbx_description
1 polymer ?
#
loop_
_entity_poly.entity_id
_entity_poly.type
_entity_poly.pdbx_seq_one_letter_code
_entity_poly.pdbx_strand_id
1 'polypeptide(L)'
;MNMRAQARLSIRTRLTFLYGGALFVAGAIQLLVMYVVVRTSLFRPLPDGDASRPAFPARPLPTNALEAIDELRTRILSELVVESALALVVIGTVATVLGWWLAGRALSPIHQIAETAERVSGGSLDERIALQGPHDELRELADTFDAMLDRLQQSFEIQQRFVANASHELRTPLAAQRTLIEVAMANPGASTDLVEVGHQLLAVQHRSERLIDGLLTLARGEQPHARTSVELADLVGSATAICNSEARPANITVFTELQSAALTGDPDLLDRLVLNLLQNAIRYNISNGWVRIATGETVAQGRQEVTLTIENTGTLVDPASVDSLFDAFRRGQDRIGDGVGLGLSIARTVAAAHGGRISAAARPEGGMLVDVALPVIGQR
;
A
#
# COMPACT_ATOMS: atom_id res chain seq x y z
N MET A 1 0.44 -7.65 -27.40
CA MET A 1 -0.96 -8.01 -27.69
C MET A 1 -1.85 -7.15 -26.83
N ASN A 2 -2.64 -6.29 -27.46
CA ASN A 2 -3.31 -5.11 -26.92
C ASN A 2 -4.33 -5.43 -25.82
N MET A 3 -4.02 -5.14 -24.56
CA MET A 3 -5.06 -4.92 -23.54
C MET A 3 -5.51 -3.46 -23.66
N ARG A 4 -6.69 -3.27 -24.24
CA ARG A 4 -7.39 -1.98 -24.31
C ARG A 4 -7.56 -1.42 -22.91
N ALA A 5 -6.84 -0.35 -22.58
CA ALA A 5 -7.13 0.54 -21.48
C ALA A 5 -8.53 1.13 -21.76
N GLN A 6 -9.57 0.51 -21.25
CA GLN A 6 -10.87 1.15 -21.14
C GLN A 6 -10.68 2.29 -20.12
N ALA A 7 -10.58 3.50 -20.64
CA ALA A 7 -10.65 4.73 -19.86
C ALA A 7 -11.97 4.68 -19.08
N ARG A 8 -11.91 4.26 -17.81
CA ARG A 8 -13.06 4.29 -16.90
C ARG A 8 -13.35 5.76 -16.63
N LEU A 9 -14.35 6.31 -17.33
CA LEU A 9 -14.86 7.64 -17.05
C LEU A 9 -15.17 7.75 -15.55
N SER A 10 -14.66 8.79 -14.91
CA SER A 10 -14.90 9.01 -13.48
C SER A 10 -16.41 9.11 -13.21
N ILE A 11 -16.85 8.74 -12.01
CA ILE A 11 -18.25 8.84 -11.57
C ILE A 11 -18.78 10.26 -11.81
N ARG A 12 -17.94 11.26 -11.56
CA ARG A 12 -18.22 12.67 -11.81
C ARG A 12 -18.60 12.95 -13.27
N THR A 13 -17.81 12.46 -14.22
CA THR A 13 -18.08 12.62 -15.66
C THR A 13 -19.33 11.88 -16.09
N ARG A 14 -19.56 10.66 -15.62
CA ARG A 14 -20.78 9.89 -15.93
C ARG A 14 -22.04 10.59 -15.43
N LEU A 15 -22.07 11.08 -14.20
CA LEU A 15 -23.19 11.83 -13.63
C LEU A 15 -23.45 13.12 -14.40
N THR A 16 -22.40 13.87 -14.74
CA THR A 16 -22.52 15.12 -15.51
C THR A 16 -23.13 14.87 -16.89
N PHE A 17 -22.66 13.86 -17.62
CA PHE A 17 -23.23 13.52 -18.93
C PHE A 17 -24.66 13.00 -18.83
N LEU A 18 -24.99 12.24 -17.80
CA LEU A 18 -26.33 11.69 -17.63
C LEU A 18 -27.33 12.78 -17.28
N TYR A 19 -27.04 13.66 -16.32
CA TYR A 19 -27.93 14.74 -15.93
C TYR A 19 -27.96 15.88 -16.95
N GLY A 20 -26.81 16.25 -17.52
CA GLY A 20 -26.72 17.23 -18.59
C GLY A 20 -27.48 16.76 -19.84
N GLY A 21 -27.31 15.52 -20.25
CA GLY A 21 -28.04 14.93 -21.36
C GLY A 21 -29.56 14.86 -21.11
N ALA A 22 -29.96 14.43 -19.91
CA ALA A 22 -31.39 14.41 -19.53
C ALA A 22 -32.03 15.82 -19.57
N LEU A 23 -31.31 16.84 -19.10
CA LEU A 23 -31.77 18.23 -19.14
C LEU A 23 -31.95 18.73 -20.57
N PHE A 24 -30.99 18.44 -21.47
CA PHE A 24 -31.09 18.80 -22.89
C PHE A 24 -32.28 18.09 -23.57
N VAL A 25 -32.47 16.80 -23.31
CA VAL A 25 -33.60 16.04 -23.86
C VAL A 25 -34.92 16.59 -23.35
N ALA A 26 -35.08 16.87 -22.06
CA ALA A 26 -36.27 17.45 -21.48
C ALA A 26 -36.54 18.83 -22.07
N GLY A 27 -35.55 19.69 -22.21
CA GLY A 27 -35.64 21.00 -22.82
C GLY A 27 -36.04 20.93 -24.31
N ALA A 28 -35.47 20.00 -25.06
CA ALA A 28 -35.86 19.78 -26.48
C ALA A 28 -37.28 19.32 -26.63
N ILE A 29 -37.79 18.44 -25.75
CA ILE A 29 -39.18 18.00 -25.72
C ILE A 29 -40.07 19.19 -25.39
N GLN A 30 -39.73 20.02 -24.40
CA GLN A 30 -40.50 21.20 -24.03
C GLN A 30 -40.57 22.21 -25.16
N LEU A 31 -39.48 22.47 -25.91
CA LEU A 31 -39.44 23.30 -27.09
C LEU A 31 -40.36 22.77 -28.21
N LEU A 32 -40.33 21.45 -28.45
CA LEU A 32 -41.18 20.80 -29.43
C LEU A 32 -42.66 20.98 -29.09
N VAL A 33 -43.05 20.75 -27.82
CA VAL A 33 -44.42 20.93 -27.34
C VAL A 33 -44.85 22.39 -27.50
N MET A 34 -44.00 23.35 -27.09
CA MET A 34 -44.28 24.78 -27.24
C MET A 34 -44.46 25.17 -28.70
N TYR A 35 -43.58 24.69 -29.61
CA TYR A 35 -43.70 24.91 -31.05
C TYR A 35 -45.04 24.39 -31.60
N VAL A 36 -45.41 23.16 -31.25
CA VAL A 36 -46.67 22.55 -31.69
C VAL A 36 -47.88 23.35 -31.19
N VAL A 37 -47.90 23.73 -29.90
CA VAL A 37 -48.95 24.49 -29.28
C VAL A 37 -49.11 25.89 -29.93
N VAL A 38 -47.99 26.61 -30.08
CA VAL A 38 -48.00 27.93 -30.71
C VAL A 38 -48.45 27.86 -32.18
N ARG A 39 -47.91 26.88 -32.93
CA ARG A 39 -48.29 26.64 -34.32
C ARG A 39 -49.79 26.36 -34.44
N THR A 40 -50.34 25.44 -33.63
CA THR A 40 -51.78 25.09 -33.69
C THR A 40 -52.66 26.26 -33.25
N SER A 41 -52.22 27.12 -32.35
CA SER A 41 -52.96 28.31 -31.90
C SER A 41 -52.95 29.43 -32.94
N LEU A 42 -51.82 29.68 -33.59
CA LEU A 42 -51.65 30.71 -34.62
C LEU A 42 -52.34 30.36 -35.95
N PHE A 43 -52.45 29.09 -36.30
CA PHE A 43 -53.08 28.62 -37.54
C PHE A 43 -54.49 28.04 -37.32
N ARG A 44 -55.11 28.29 -36.15
CA ARG A 44 -56.49 27.90 -35.93
C ARG A 44 -57.40 28.71 -36.86
N PRO A 45 -58.25 28.07 -37.69
CA PRO A 45 -59.23 28.80 -38.49
C PRO A 45 -60.07 29.57 -37.54
N LEU A 46 -60.37 30.84 -37.91
CA LEU A 46 -61.36 31.64 -37.21
C LEU A 46 -62.71 30.86 -37.20
N PRO A 47 -63.35 30.73 -36.04
CA PRO A 47 -64.66 30.07 -36.03
C PRO A 47 -65.56 30.72 -37.01
N ASP A 48 -66.19 29.91 -37.88
CA ASP A 48 -67.25 30.40 -38.78
C ASP A 48 -68.25 31.21 -37.97
N GLY A 49 -68.34 32.49 -38.34
CA GLY A 49 -69.14 33.43 -37.61
C GLY A 49 -70.56 32.90 -37.48
N ASP A 50 -71.07 32.91 -36.27
CA ASP A 50 -72.45 32.58 -35.94
C ASP A 50 -73.42 33.22 -36.97
N ALA A 51 -74.07 32.38 -37.81
CA ALA A 51 -74.91 32.79 -38.90
C ALA A 51 -76.11 33.63 -38.46
N SER A 52 -76.28 33.88 -37.15
CA SER A 52 -77.32 34.67 -36.54
C SER A 52 -76.97 36.15 -36.33
N ARG A 53 -75.75 36.59 -36.65
CA ARG A 53 -75.38 38.03 -36.60
C ARG A 53 -75.59 38.67 -37.96
N PRO A 54 -76.25 39.89 -38.01
CA PRO A 54 -76.40 40.59 -39.25
C PRO A 54 -75.05 40.87 -39.91
N ALA A 55 -74.87 40.34 -41.11
CA ALA A 55 -73.63 40.46 -41.88
C ALA A 55 -73.44 41.95 -42.21
N PHE A 56 -72.51 42.58 -41.46
CA PHE A 56 -71.84 43.75 -42.03
C PHE A 56 -71.16 43.27 -43.30
N PRO A 57 -71.24 44.00 -44.44
CA PRO A 57 -70.60 43.59 -45.68
C PRO A 57 -69.09 43.55 -45.38
N ALA A 58 -68.60 42.36 -45.12
CA ALA A 58 -67.15 42.11 -44.93
C ALA A 58 -66.49 42.39 -46.29
N ARG A 59 -65.86 43.52 -46.41
CA ARG A 59 -65.02 43.80 -47.55
C ARG A 59 -63.96 42.70 -47.56
N PRO A 60 -63.84 41.93 -48.67
CA PRO A 60 -62.81 40.90 -48.70
C PRO A 60 -61.43 41.55 -48.46
N LEU A 61 -60.68 41.01 -47.49
CA LEU A 61 -59.36 41.48 -47.29
C LEU A 61 -58.54 41.32 -48.56
N PRO A 62 -57.77 42.34 -48.96
CA PRO A 62 -56.95 42.22 -50.15
C PRO A 62 -56.00 41.05 -50.02
N THR A 63 -55.75 40.29 -51.07
CA THR A 63 -54.92 39.11 -51.10
C THR A 63 -53.51 39.35 -50.47
N ASN A 64 -52.99 40.55 -50.62
CA ASN A 64 -51.75 41.02 -50.05
C ASN A 64 -51.77 41.09 -48.50
N ALA A 65 -52.94 41.26 -47.86
CA ALA A 65 -53.08 41.31 -46.42
C ALA A 65 -53.02 39.89 -45.81
N LEU A 66 -53.58 38.89 -46.50
CA LEU A 66 -53.48 37.48 -46.07
C LEU A 66 -52.09 36.95 -46.17
N GLU A 67 -51.34 37.25 -47.26
CA GLU A 67 -49.98 36.92 -47.43
C GLU A 67 -49.05 37.56 -46.36
N ALA A 68 -49.34 38.87 -46.06
CA ALA A 68 -48.58 39.57 -45.01
C ALA A 68 -48.83 39.00 -43.61
N ILE A 69 -50.06 38.51 -43.33
CA ILE A 69 -50.33 37.83 -42.04
C ILE A 69 -49.59 36.48 -41.94
N ASP A 70 -49.56 35.70 -42.99
CA ASP A 70 -48.87 34.42 -43.00
C ASP A 70 -47.34 34.59 -42.94
N GLU A 71 -46.79 35.61 -43.59
CA GLU A 71 -45.38 35.98 -43.48
C GLU A 71 -45.05 36.45 -42.06
N LEU A 72 -45.88 37.24 -41.43
CA LEU A 72 -45.72 37.68 -40.03
C LEU A 72 -45.76 36.48 -39.07
N ARG A 73 -46.72 35.55 -39.24
CA ARG A 73 -46.85 34.32 -38.41
C ARG A 73 -45.60 33.43 -38.52
N THR A 74 -45.10 33.20 -39.74
CA THR A 74 -43.91 32.41 -39.94
C THR A 74 -42.65 33.07 -39.38
N ARG A 75 -42.54 34.39 -39.46
CA ARG A 75 -41.45 35.17 -38.89
C ARG A 75 -41.46 35.09 -37.35
N ILE A 76 -42.62 35.29 -36.70
CA ILE A 76 -42.76 35.16 -35.25
C ILE A 76 -42.41 33.74 -34.78
N LEU A 77 -42.86 32.69 -35.49
CA LEU A 77 -42.50 31.31 -35.13
C LEU A 77 -41.04 31.05 -35.25
N SER A 78 -40.38 31.53 -36.32
CA SER A 78 -38.95 31.33 -36.49
C SER A 78 -38.11 32.07 -35.43
N GLU A 79 -38.48 33.29 -35.09
CA GLU A 79 -37.80 34.06 -34.02
C GLU A 79 -37.95 33.37 -32.66
N LEU A 80 -39.17 32.94 -32.31
CA LEU A 80 -39.41 32.20 -31.06
C LEU A 80 -38.64 30.90 -30.96
N VAL A 81 -38.51 30.14 -32.06
CA VAL A 81 -37.73 28.91 -32.09
C VAL A 81 -36.21 29.18 -31.90
N VAL A 82 -35.69 30.19 -32.60
CA VAL A 82 -34.28 30.57 -32.51
C VAL A 82 -33.92 31.08 -31.10
N GLU A 83 -34.73 32.00 -30.55
CA GLU A 83 -34.51 32.54 -29.21
C GLU A 83 -34.60 31.45 -28.13
N SER A 84 -35.62 30.58 -28.24
CA SER A 84 -35.78 29.47 -27.30
C SER A 84 -34.68 28.43 -27.40
N ALA A 85 -34.21 28.13 -28.61
CA ALA A 85 -33.07 27.24 -28.82
C ALA A 85 -31.76 27.82 -28.22
N LEU A 86 -31.53 29.12 -28.45
CA LEU A 86 -30.38 29.81 -27.86
C LEU A 86 -30.46 29.80 -26.33
N ALA A 87 -31.62 30.11 -25.75
CA ALA A 87 -31.84 30.05 -24.31
C ALA A 87 -31.58 28.63 -23.75
N LEU A 88 -32.07 27.59 -24.43
CA LEU A 88 -31.78 26.19 -24.04
C LEU A 88 -30.31 25.86 -24.03
N VAL A 89 -29.55 26.28 -25.05
CA VAL A 89 -28.12 26.05 -25.12
C VAL A 89 -27.40 26.77 -23.97
N VAL A 90 -27.73 28.04 -23.71
CA VAL A 90 -27.09 28.82 -22.63
C VAL A 90 -27.38 28.21 -21.26
N ILE A 91 -28.67 28.00 -20.95
CA ILE A 91 -29.13 27.44 -19.67
C ILE A 91 -28.58 26.02 -19.48
N GLY A 92 -28.61 25.18 -20.51
CA GLY A 92 -28.10 23.82 -20.49
C GLY A 92 -26.60 23.76 -20.23
N THR A 93 -25.85 24.69 -20.87
CA THR A 93 -24.38 24.78 -20.64
C THR A 93 -24.08 25.22 -19.22
N VAL A 94 -24.75 26.28 -18.73
CA VAL A 94 -24.56 26.77 -17.35
C VAL A 94 -24.91 25.68 -16.33
N ALA A 95 -26.05 25.00 -16.51
CA ALA A 95 -26.47 23.91 -15.61
C ALA A 95 -25.50 22.73 -15.64
N THR A 96 -24.95 22.39 -16.82
CA THR A 96 -23.95 21.32 -16.94
C THR A 96 -22.64 21.67 -16.22
N VAL A 97 -22.14 22.89 -16.38
CA VAL A 97 -20.92 23.37 -15.71
C VAL A 97 -21.13 23.42 -14.20
N LEU A 98 -22.25 23.96 -13.75
CA LEU A 98 -22.58 24.04 -12.33
C LEU A 98 -22.73 22.65 -11.71
N GLY A 99 -23.42 21.73 -12.39
CA GLY A 99 -23.58 20.34 -11.98
C GLY A 99 -22.24 19.60 -11.89
N TRP A 100 -21.34 19.85 -12.84
CA TRP A 100 -19.99 19.30 -12.80
C TRP A 100 -19.17 19.80 -11.61
N TRP A 101 -19.28 21.09 -11.29
CA TRP A 101 -18.60 21.70 -10.14
C TRP A 101 -19.16 21.18 -8.81
N LEU A 102 -20.50 21.13 -8.67
CA LEU A 102 -21.19 20.59 -7.48
C LEU A 102 -20.89 19.10 -7.26
N ALA A 103 -20.93 18.28 -8.31
CA ALA A 103 -20.59 16.87 -8.22
C ALA A 103 -19.15 16.65 -7.78
N GLY A 104 -18.21 17.49 -8.26
CA GLY A 104 -16.83 17.44 -7.82
C GLY A 104 -16.66 17.72 -6.32
N ARG A 105 -17.38 18.74 -5.82
CA ARG A 105 -17.34 19.10 -4.40
C ARG A 105 -17.99 18.03 -3.52
N ALA A 106 -19.13 17.48 -3.94
CA ALA A 106 -19.83 16.44 -3.18
C ALA A 106 -19.07 15.10 -3.12
N LEU A 107 -18.28 14.77 -4.17
CA LEU A 107 -17.52 13.53 -4.24
C LEU A 107 -16.07 13.64 -3.70
N SER A 108 -15.61 14.86 -3.38
CA SER A 108 -14.26 15.08 -2.81
C SER A 108 -13.97 14.25 -1.56
N PRO A 109 -14.88 14.10 -0.59
CA PRO A 109 -14.64 13.29 0.60
C PRO A 109 -14.37 11.81 0.32
N ILE A 110 -14.99 11.25 -0.70
CA ILE A 110 -14.77 9.85 -1.10
C ILE A 110 -13.33 9.60 -1.54
N HIS A 111 -12.71 10.58 -2.22
CA HIS A 111 -11.31 10.48 -2.60
C HIS A 111 -10.40 10.52 -1.37
N GLN A 112 -10.69 11.38 -0.38
CA GLN A 112 -9.94 11.44 0.87
C GLN A 112 -10.01 10.11 1.64
N ILE A 113 -11.21 9.50 1.73
CA ILE A 113 -11.38 8.18 2.35
C ILE A 113 -10.56 7.12 1.61
N ALA A 114 -10.60 7.09 0.28
CA ALA A 114 -9.86 6.14 -0.53
C ALA A 114 -8.34 6.30 -0.39
N GLU A 115 -7.83 7.54 -0.44
CA GLU A 115 -6.41 7.84 -0.27
C GLU A 115 -5.91 7.47 1.14
N THR A 116 -6.69 7.75 2.19
CA THR A 116 -6.33 7.35 3.56
C THR A 116 -6.35 5.83 3.70
N ALA A 117 -7.34 5.14 3.11
CA ALA A 117 -7.39 3.68 3.10
C ALA A 117 -6.17 3.04 2.40
N GLU A 118 -5.69 3.64 1.28
CA GLU A 118 -4.47 3.20 0.61
C GLU A 118 -3.23 3.42 1.48
N ARG A 119 -3.10 4.56 2.17
CA ARG A 119 -1.98 4.83 3.07
C ARG A 119 -1.97 3.90 4.29
N VAL A 120 -3.14 3.63 4.87
CA VAL A 120 -3.30 2.66 5.96
C VAL A 120 -2.91 1.25 5.51
N SER A 121 -3.28 0.85 4.29
CA SER A 121 -2.85 -0.42 3.69
C SER A 121 -1.32 -0.50 3.50
N GLY A 122 -0.64 0.64 3.36
CA GLY A 122 0.81 0.75 3.31
C GLY A 122 1.51 0.74 4.68
N GLY A 123 0.79 0.53 5.80
CA GLY A 123 1.35 0.36 7.14
C GLY A 123 1.16 1.55 8.10
N SER A 124 0.54 2.65 7.69
CA SER A 124 0.32 3.84 8.54
C SER A 124 -1.03 3.75 9.25
N LEU A 125 -1.11 3.03 10.38
CA LEU A 125 -2.36 2.92 11.17
C LEU A 125 -2.68 4.17 12.00
N ASP A 126 -1.76 5.14 12.10
CA ASP A 126 -1.93 6.36 12.90
C ASP A 126 -2.75 7.44 12.18
N GLU A 127 -2.94 7.31 10.87
CA GLU A 127 -3.71 8.27 10.09
C GLU A 127 -5.21 8.08 10.32
N ARG A 128 -5.93 9.21 10.33
CA ARG A 128 -7.40 9.25 10.44
C ARG A 128 -7.94 10.07 9.28
N ILE A 129 -9.15 9.73 8.85
CA ILE A 129 -9.85 10.50 7.84
C ILE A 129 -10.25 11.85 8.42
N ALA A 130 -10.74 11.88 9.66
CA ALA A 130 -11.13 13.06 10.41
C ALA A 130 -11.94 14.06 9.56
N LEU A 131 -12.93 13.57 8.82
CA LEU A 131 -13.68 14.33 7.83
C LEU A 131 -14.40 15.51 8.49
N GLN A 132 -14.10 16.73 8.02
CA GLN A 132 -14.78 17.94 8.48
C GLN A 132 -15.94 18.29 7.52
N GLY A 133 -17.09 18.61 8.07
CA GLY A 133 -18.26 18.99 7.27
C GLY A 133 -19.60 18.74 7.98
N PRO A 134 -20.71 18.83 7.25
CA PRO A 134 -22.02 18.51 7.80
C PRO A 134 -22.11 17.05 8.22
N HIS A 135 -22.99 16.76 9.17
CA HIS A 135 -23.30 15.39 9.58
C HIS A 135 -24.21 14.75 8.51
N ASP A 136 -23.58 14.16 7.50
CA ASP A 136 -24.24 13.40 6.45
C ASP A 136 -23.73 11.95 6.43
N GLU A 137 -24.22 11.15 5.49
CA GLU A 137 -23.87 9.73 5.35
C GLU A 137 -22.36 9.53 5.06
N LEU A 138 -21.71 10.51 4.45
CA LEU A 138 -20.26 10.45 4.17
C LEU A 138 -19.45 10.64 5.46
N ARG A 139 -19.90 11.51 6.35
CA ARG A 139 -19.27 11.69 7.65
C ARG A 139 -19.49 10.48 8.54
N GLU A 140 -20.70 9.91 8.56
CA GLU A 140 -20.97 8.66 9.30
C GLU A 140 -20.08 7.52 8.83
N LEU A 141 -19.86 7.42 7.51
CA LEU A 141 -18.93 6.45 6.93
C LEU A 141 -17.48 6.70 7.39
N ALA A 142 -17.01 7.95 7.37
CA ALA A 142 -15.68 8.32 7.81
C ALA A 142 -15.46 8.03 9.32
N ASP A 143 -16.43 8.40 10.15
CA ASP A 143 -16.39 8.14 11.59
C ASP A 143 -16.39 6.63 11.90
N THR A 144 -17.16 5.84 11.15
CA THR A 144 -17.16 4.37 11.27
C THR A 144 -15.82 3.77 10.86
N PHE A 145 -15.19 4.30 9.81
CA PHE A 145 -13.89 3.88 9.35
C PHE A 145 -12.81 4.22 10.39
N ASP A 146 -12.82 5.44 10.93
CA ASP A 146 -11.90 5.87 11.99
C ASP A 146 -12.05 5.01 13.26
N ALA A 147 -13.29 4.68 13.66
CA ALA A 147 -13.54 3.77 14.78
C ALA A 147 -13.02 2.34 14.51
N MET A 148 -13.06 1.86 13.27
CA MET A 148 -12.47 0.59 12.89
C MET A 148 -10.94 0.64 12.97
N LEU A 149 -10.32 1.73 12.52
CA LEU A 149 -8.88 1.95 12.64
C LEU A 149 -8.43 2.00 14.10
N ASP A 150 -9.19 2.67 14.98
CA ASP A 150 -8.90 2.70 16.42
C ASP A 150 -8.90 1.31 17.03
N ARG A 151 -9.88 0.48 16.71
CA ARG A 151 -9.94 -0.92 17.17
C ARG A 151 -8.78 -1.75 16.64
N LEU A 152 -8.41 -1.55 15.39
CA LEU A 152 -7.29 -2.25 14.78
C LEU A 152 -5.97 -1.86 15.45
N GLN A 153 -5.73 -0.56 15.62
CA GLN A 153 -4.56 -0.03 16.33
C GLN A 153 -4.49 -0.57 17.76
N GLN A 154 -5.58 -0.53 18.50
CA GLN A 154 -5.65 -1.07 19.87
C GLN A 154 -5.33 -2.57 19.90
N SER A 155 -5.82 -3.32 18.93
CA SER A 155 -5.53 -4.76 18.80
C SER A 155 -4.03 -5.01 18.58
N PHE A 156 -3.39 -4.22 17.71
CA PHE A 156 -1.95 -4.28 17.48
C PHE A 156 -1.15 -3.92 18.73
N GLU A 157 -1.53 -2.87 19.45
CA GLU A 157 -0.86 -2.47 20.70
C GLU A 157 -0.97 -3.54 21.80
N ILE A 158 -2.14 -4.19 21.90
CA ILE A 158 -2.32 -5.31 22.84
C ILE A 158 -1.42 -6.48 22.44
N GLN A 159 -1.38 -6.82 21.15
CA GLN A 159 -0.53 -7.88 20.63
C GLN A 159 0.96 -7.59 20.87
N GLN A 160 1.42 -6.36 20.61
CA GLN A 160 2.80 -5.95 20.86
C GLN A 160 3.17 -6.05 22.35
N ARG A 161 2.30 -5.55 23.24
CA ARG A 161 2.50 -5.66 24.70
C ARG A 161 2.54 -7.11 25.15
N PHE A 162 1.65 -7.96 24.62
CA PHE A 162 1.67 -9.39 24.92
C PHE A 162 2.99 -10.04 24.52
N VAL A 163 3.46 -9.76 23.28
CA VAL A 163 4.72 -10.28 22.76
C VAL A 163 5.92 -9.79 23.57
N ALA A 164 5.94 -8.49 23.94
CA ALA A 164 7.00 -7.92 24.79
C ALA A 164 7.06 -8.59 26.16
N ASN A 165 5.91 -8.72 26.82
CA ASN A 165 5.81 -9.37 28.13
C ASN A 165 6.19 -10.85 28.05
N ALA A 166 5.68 -11.58 27.07
CA ALA A 166 6.05 -12.99 26.86
C ALA A 166 7.56 -13.16 26.65
N SER A 167 8.22 -12.20 25.93
CA SER A 167 9.67 -12.19 25.75
C SER A 167 10.41 -12.17 27.08
N HIS A 168 10.01 -11.28 27.98
CA HIS A 168 10.64 -11.15 29.29
C HIS A 168 10.36 -12.35 30.20
N GLU A 169 9.12 -12.82 30.21
CA GLU A 169 8.69 -13.95 31.06
C GLU A 169 9.32 -15.29 30.62
N LEU A 170 9.65 -15.44 29.32
CA LEU A 170 10.34 -16.62 28.81
C LEU A 170 11.87 -16.54 28.98
N ARG A 171 12.47 -15.36 28.91
CA ARG A 171 13.93 -15.19 29.04
C ARG A 171 14.41 -15.46 30.47
N THR A 172 13.66 -15.06 31.48
CA THR A 172 14.02 -15.21 32.89
C THR A 172 14.23 -16.68 33.30
N PRO A 173 13.29 -17.62 33.08
CA PRO A 173 13.49 -19.03 33.41
C PRO A 173 14.63 -19.68 32.61
N LEU A 174 14.80 -19.29 31.33
CA LEU A 174 15.90 -19.79 30.51
C LEU A 174 17.27 -19.36 31.07
N ALA A 175 17.39 -18.07 31.48
CA ALA A 175 18.63 -17.59 32.09
C ALA A 175 18.94 -18.35 33.42
N ALA A 176 17.90 -18.61 34.24
CA ALA A 176 18.05 -19.39 35.46
C ALA A 176 18.48 -20.84 35.16
N GLN A 177 17.87 -21.50 34.17
CA GLN A 177 18.30 -22.85 33.73
C GLN A 177 19.73 -22.87 33.26
N ARG A 178 20.16 -21.91 32.47
CA ARG A 178 21.52 -21.76 32.00
C ARG A 178 22.52 -21.69 33.16
N THR A 179 22.23 -20.78 34.13
CA THR A 179 23.08 -20.62 35.31
C THR A 179 23.18 -21.91 36.11
N LEU A 180 22.08 -22.65 36.30
CA LEU A 180 22.10 -23.92 37.01
C LEU A 180 22.95 -24.96 36.31
N ILE A 181 22.88 -25.07 34.99
CA ILE A 181 23.73 -26.00 34.20
C ILE A 181 25.18 -25.59 34.29
N GLU A 182 25.51 -24.31 34.07
CA GLU A 182 26.87 -23.79 34.16
C GLU A 182 27.49 -24.00 35.56
N VAL A 183 26.75 -23.77 36.63
CA VAL A 183 27.21 -24.03 38.03
C VAL A 183 27.38 -25.50 38.25
N ALA A 184 26.51 -26.39 37.78
CA ALA A 184 26.68 -27.83 37.92
C ALA A 184 27.92 -28.35 37.19
N MET A 185 28.22 -27.82 36.01
CA MET A 185 29.40 -28.18 35.21
C MET A 185 30.70 -27.62 35.82
N ALA A 186 30.65 -26.45 36.44
CA ALA A 186 31.80 -25.81 37.06
C ALA A 186 32.20 -26.43 38.41
N ASN A 187 31.43 -27.36 38.96
CA ASN A 187 31.75 -28.04 40.21
C ASN A 187 33.02 -28.88 40.05
N PRO A 188 34.05 -28.71 40.89
CA PRO A 188 35.28 -29.52 40.83
C PRO A 188 35.05 -31.04 40.92
N GLY A 189 33.92 -31.49 41.49
CA GLY A 189 33.54 -32.89 41.58
C GLY A 189 32.61 -33.38 40.45
N ALA A 190 32.40 -32.57 39.41
CA ALA A 190 31.55 -32.96 38.30
C ALA A 190 32.12 -34.14 37.53
N SER A 191 31.32 -35.17 37.26
CA SER A 191 31.72 -36.29 36.41
C SER A 191 31.84 -35.83 34.94
N THR A 192 32.67 -36.53 34.17
CA THR A 192 32.84 -36.27 32.73
C THR A 192 31.48 -36.35 32.01
N ASP A 193 30.63 -37.31 32.41
CA ASP A 193 29.30 -37.51 31.84
C ASP A 193 28.38 -36.30 32.15
N LEU A 194 28.45 -35.73 33.38
CA LEU A 194 27.70 -34.53 33.73
C LEU A 194 28.10 -33.33 32.88
N VAL A 195 29.39 -33.14 32.64
CA VAL A 195 29.91 -32.06 31.80
C VAL A 195 29.44 -32.25 30.34
N GLU A 196 29.48 -33.47 29.81
CA GLU A 196 29.05 -33.78 28.46
C GLU A 196 27.53 -33.53 28.30
N VAL A 197 26.69 -34.03 29.20
CA VAL A 197 25.27 -33.79 29.24
C VAL A 197 24.95 -32.28 29.42
N GLY A 198 25.71 -31.59 30.27
CA GLY A 198 25.60 -30.14 30.46
C GLY A 198 25.82 -29.35 29.17
N HIS A 199 26.88 -29.70 28.40
CA HIS A 199 27.10 -29.08 27.07
C HIS A 199 25.95 -29.34 26.11
N GLN A 200 25.40 -30.56 26.07
CA GLN A 200 24.24 -30.88 25.23
C GLN A 200 23.00 -30.08 25.65
N LEU A 201 22.74 -29.96 26.94
CA LEU A 201 21.59 -29.13 27.46
C LEU A 201 21.75 -27.64 27.13
N LEU A 202 22.98 -27.09 27.29
CA LEU A 202 23.25 -25.71 26.89
C LEU A 202 23.04 -25.48 25.38
N ALA A 203 23.38 -26.43 24.52
CA ALA A 203 23.16 -26.35 23.09
C ALA A 203 21.62 -26.33 22.77
N VAL A 204 20.82 -27.20 23.42
CA VAL A 204 19.36 -27.23 23.28
C VAL A 204 18.76 -25.92 23.78
N GLN A 205 19.22 -25.39 24.90
CA GLN A 205 18.75 -24.16 25.47
C GLN A 205 19.02 -22.94 24.55
N HIS A 206 20.25 -22.81 24.04
CA HIS A 206 20.60 -21.78 23.06
C HIS A 206 19.71 -21.83 21.80
N ARG A 207 19.36 -23.06 21.39
CA ARG A 207 18.42 -23.24 20.28
C ARG A 207 17.03 -22.76 20.64
N SER A 208 16.54 -23.04 21.86
CA SER A 208 15.23 -22.59 22.34
C SER A 208 15.16 -21.07 22.49
N GLU A 209 16.21 -20.43 23.02
CA GLU A 209 16.35 -18.98 23.10
C GLU A 209 16.24 -18.32 21.72
N ARG A 210 16.97 -18.83 20.74
CA ARG A 210 16.91 -18.33 19.34
C ARG A 210 15.56 -18.53 18.70
N LEU A 211 14.86 -19.64 18.99
CA LEU A 211 13.46 -19.88 18.54
C LEU A 211 12.53 -18.82 19.10
N ILE A 212 12.58 -18.60 20.41
CA ILE A 212 11.72 -17.66 21.11
C ILE A 212 12.00 -16.23 20.61
N ASP A 213 13.25 -15.81 20.56
CA ASP A 213 13.62 -14.47 20.07
C ASP A 213 13.22 -14.26 18.60
N GLY A 214 13.32 -15.28 17.77
CA GLY A 214 12.89 -15.25 16.38
C GLY A 214 11.36 -15.13 16.24
N LEU A 215 10.61 -15.94 16.99
CA LEU A 215 9.14 -15.88 17.03
C LEU A 215 8.64 -14.53 17.52
N LEU A 216 9.25 -14.01 18.59
CA LEU A 216 8.90 -12.73 19.17
C LEU A 216 9.22 -11.55 18.24
N THR A 217 10.31 -11.67 17.46
CA THR A 217 10.65 -10.68 16.43
C THR A 217 9.61 -10.68 15.28
N LEU A 218 9.23 -11.86 14.82
CA LEU A 218 8.16 -12.00 13.81
C LEU A 218 6.80 -11.51 14.31
N ALA A 219 6.48 -11.78 15.60
CA ALA A 219 5.21 -11.39 16.21
C ALA A 219 5.13 -9.90 16.58
N ARG A 220 6.25 -9.22 16.80
CA ARG A 220 6.30 -7.74 16.98
C ARG A 220 5.91 -6.99 15.72
N GLY A 221 5.94 -7.65 14.57
CA GLY A 221 5.52 -7.09 13.32
C GLY A 221 6.48 -6.03 12.74
N GLU A 222 6.02 -5.36 11.74
CA GLU A 222 6.79 -4.52 10.83
C GLU A 222 6.98 -3.05 11.31
N GLN A 223 6.67 -2.71 12.58
CA GLN A 223 6.76 -1.32 13.05
C GLN A 223 8.05 -1.07 13.84
N PRO A 224 8.99 -0.27 13.30
CA PRO A 224 10.17 0.17 14.03
C PRO A 224 9.76 1.11 15.18
N HIS A 225 10.28 0.86 16.39
CA HIS A 225 9.91 1.61 17.59
C HIS A 225 10.59 2.99 17.70
N ALA A 226 11.80 3.11 17.16
CA ALA A 226 12.55 4.37 17.12
C ALA A 226 13.35 4.43 15.83
N ARG A 227 13.07 5.40 14.99
CA ARG A 227 13.86 5.63 13.78
C ARG A 227 14.92 6.67 14.07
N THR A 228 16.18 6.26 14.00
CA THR A 228 17.35 7.12 14.13
C THR A 228 18.22 7.01 12.89
N SER A 229 19.19 7.90 12.72
CA SER A 229 20.20 7.76 11.70
C SER A 229 21.13 6.61 12.09
N VAL A 230 21.26 5.61 11.23
CA VAL A 230 22.07 4.41 11.43
C VAL A 230 23.05 4.28 10.28
N GLU A 231 24.33 4.06 10.61
CA GLU A 231 25.36 3.73 9.63
C GLU A 231 25.45 2.20 9.50
N LEU A 232 25.06 1.67 8.34
CA LEU A 232 24.99 0.23 8.12
C LEU A 232 26.39 -0.44 8.19
N ALA A 233 27.42 0.28 7.77
CA ALA A 233 28.80 -0.19 7.84
C ALA A 233 29.24 -0.49 9.28
N ASP A 234 28.82 0.32 10.26
CA ASP A 234 29.14 0.13 11.67
C ASP A 234 28.45 -1.12 12.25
N LEU A 235 27.19 -1.35 11.87
CA LEU A 235 26.47 -2.57 12.26
C LEU A 235 27.12 -3.83 11.69
N VAL A 236 27.53 -3.79 10.42
CA VAL A 236 28.24 -4.91 9.78
C VAL A 236 29.61 -5.17 10.46
N GLY A 237 30.34 -4.12 10.81
CA GLY A 237 31.58 -4.22 11.55
C GLY A 237 31.40 -4.92 12.90
N SER A 238 30.38 -4.48 13.66
CA SER A 238 30.04 -5.06 14.97
C SER A 238 29.61 -6.53 14.85
N ALA A 239 28.72 -6.83 13.91
CA ALA A 239 28.25 -8.19 13.66
C ALA A 239 29.40 -9.13 13.24
N THR A 240 30.30 -8.64 12.39
CA THR A 240 31.48 -9.42 11.95
C THR A 240 32.40 -9.75 13.14
N ALA A 241 32.62 -8.82 14.05
CA ALA A 241 33.41 -9.06 15.26
C ALA A 241 32.77 -10.15 16.15
N ILE A 242 31.47 -10.14 16.31
CA ILE A 242 30.75 -11.18 17.08
C ILE A 242 30.83 -12.54 16.38
N CYS A 243 30.57 -12.59 15.07
CA CYS A 243 30.52 -13.85 14.32
C CYS A 243 31.87 -14.47 14.00
N ASN A 244 32.96 -13.74 14.17
CA ASN A 244 34.33 -14.29 13.98
C ASN A 244 34.64 -15.50 14.89
N SER A 245 34.06 -15.56 16.09
CA SER A 245 34.18 -16.70 16.98
C SER A 245 33.51 -17.97 16.44
N GLU A 246 32.43 -17.82 15.66
CA GLU A 246 31.70 -18.91 15.02
C GLU A 246 32.39 -19.35 13.69
N ALA A 247 33.05 -18.43 12.99
CA ALA A 247 33.73 -18.69 11.72
C ALA A 247 35.06 -19.47 11.88
N ARG A 248 35.81 -19.19 12.96
CA ARG A 248 37.12 -19.78 13.23
C ARG A 248 37.15 -21.31 13.24
N PRO A 249 36.27 -22.03 13.95
CA PRO A 249 36.30 -23.49 14.02
C PRO A 249 36.13 -24.18 12.66
N ALA A 250 35.41 -23.56 11.74
CA ALA A 250 35.18 -24.06 10.38
C ALA A 250 36.20 -23.51 9.36
N ASN A 251 37.17 -22.69 9.82
CA ASN A 251 38.19 -22.04 8.99
C ASN A 251 37.57 -21.19 7.84
N ILE A 252 36.50 -20.47 8.15
CA ILE A 252 35.78 -19.61 7.18
C ILE A 252 36.44 -18.23 7.19
N THR A 253 36.79 -17.73 5.99
CA THR A 253 37.34 -16.39 5.82
C THR A 253 36.23 -15.38 5.55
N VAL A 254 36.19 -14.31 6.34
CA VAL A 254 35.20 -13.22 6.16
C VAL A 254 35.89 -12.02 5.50
N PHE A 255 35.41 -11.63 4.33
CA PHE A 255 35.81 -10.43 3.59
C PHE A 255 34.78 -9.33 3.74
N THR A 256 35.24 -8.13 4.06
CA THR A 256 34.34 -6.96 4.22
C THR A 256 34.73 -5.83 3.27
N GLU A 257 33.75 -5.34 2.50
CA GLU A 257 33.85 -4.19 1.59
C GLU A 257 32.82 -3.13 2.03
N LEU A 258 33.19 -2.37 3.07
CA LEU A 258 32.29 -1.46 3.74
C LEU A 258 32.43 -0.05 3.17
N GLN A 259 31.40 0.40 2.46
CA GLN A 259 31.21 1.79 2.08
C GLN A 259 30.21 2.42 3.05
N SER A 260 30.34 3.74 3.30
CA SER A 260 29.35 4.49 4.08
C SER A 260 27.96 4.32 3.47
N ALA A 261 27.00 3.99 4.31
CA ALA A 261 25.65 3.64 3.92
C ALA A 261 24.68 4.01 5.06
N ALA A 262 24.35 5.30 5.13
CA ALA A 262 23.50 5.87 6.18
C ALA A 262 22.01 5.78 5.81
N LEU A 263 21.19 5.28 6.73
CA LEU A 263 19.74 5.25 6.58
C LEU A 263 19.05 5.64 7.88
N THR A 264 17.75 5.95 7.78
CA THR A 264 16.90 6.19 8.96
C THR A 264 16.14 4.91 9.28
N GLY A 265 16.45 4.28 10.42
CA GLY A 265 15.88 3.00 10.82
C GLY A 265 15.94 2.73 12.31
N ASP A 266 15.42 1.58 12.70
CA ASP A 266 15.53 1.04 14.07
C ASP A 266 16.87 0.27 14.18
N PRO A 267 17.81 0.75 15.01
CA PRO A 267 19.14 0.15 15.11
C PRO A 267 19.12 -1.31 15.60
N ASP A 268 18.21 -1.64 16.52
CA ASP A 268 18.12 -3.00 17.08
C ASP A 268 17.58 -4.00 16.05
N LEU A 269 16.62 -3.58 15.22
CA LEU A 269 16.09 -4.42 14.15
C LEU A 269 17.12 -4.59 13.02
N LEU A 270 17.82 -3.52 12.66
CA LEU A 270 18.86 -3.57 11.62
C LEU A 270 20.05 -4.42 12.06
N ASP A 271 20.48 -4.32 13.32
CA ASP A 271 21.52 -5.20 13.87
C ASP A 271 21.09 -6.67 13.78
N ARG A 272 19.85 -6.99 14.14
CA ARG A 272 19.29 -8.34 14.00
C ARG A 272 19.25 -8.82 12.55
N LEU A 273 18.92 -7.96 11.60
CA LEU A 273 18.96 -8.29 10.17
C LEU A 273 20.37 -8.71 9.76
N VAL A 274 21.36 -7.88 10.07
CA VAL A 274 22.78 -8.14 9.72
C VAL A 274 23.26 -9.43 10.37
N LEU A 275 23.03 -9.59 11.69
CA LEU A 275 23.43 -10.78 12.43
C LEU A 275 22.78 -12.06 11.88
N ASN A 276 21.47 -12.04 11.58
CA ASN A 276 20.78 -13.22 11.02
C ASN A 276 21.35 -13.63 9.67
N LEU A 277 21.63 -12.67 8.80
CA LEU A 277 22.19 -12.93 7.48
C LEU A 277 23.63 -13.44 7.57
N LEU A 278 24.47 -12.83 8.40
CA LEU A 278 25.85 -13.22 8.58
C LEU A 278 26.01 -14.60 9.25
N GLN A 279 25.24 -14.84 10.31
CA GLN A 279 25.18 -16.16 10.96
C GLN A 279 24.67 -17.24 10.00
N ASN A 280 23.72 -16.92 9.14
CA ASN A 280 23.25 -17.84 8.12
C ASN A 280 24.35 -18.16 7.11
N ALA A 281 25.09 -17.18 6.64
CA ALA A 281 26.19 -17.33 5.69
C ALA A 281 27.36 -18.15 6.25
N ILE A 282 27.64 -18.03 7.56
CA ILE A 282 28.69 -18.83 8.24
C ILE A 282 28.23 -20.26 8.50
N ARG A 283 26.98 -20.43 9.02
CA ARG A 283 26.44 -21.73 9.41
C ARG A 283 26.26 -22.69 8.23
N TYR A 284 25.81 -22.16 7.09
CA TYR A 284 25.57 -22.97 5.88
C TYR A 284 26.74 -22.95 4.91
N ASN A 285 27.94 -22.55 5.41
CA ASN A 285 29.18 -22.60 4.64
C ASN A 285 29.78 -24.01 4.59
N ILE A 286 30.78 -24.16 3.77
CA ILE A 286 31.69 -25.32 3.74
C ILE A 286 32.96 -25.01 4.55
N SER A 287 33.63 -26.06 5.03
CA SER A 287 34.93 -25.90 5.66
C SER A 287 35.95 -25.27 4.69
N ASN A 288 36.77 -24.34 5.18
CA ASN A 288 37.69 -23.54 4.38
C ASN A 288 36.96 -22.65 3.31
N GLY A 289 35.70 -22.35 3.53
CA GLY A 289 34.93 -21.45 2.68
C GLY A 289 35.16 -19.98 3.00
N TRP A 290 34.37 -19.14 2.37
CA TRP A 290 34.42 -17.70 2.60
C TRP A 290 33.02 -17.07 2.64
N VAL A 291 32.95 -15.89 3.28
CA VAL A 291 31.81 -15.00 3.26
C VAL A 291 32.29 -13.62 2.84
N ARG A 292 31.61 -13.00 1.87
CA ARG A 292 31.85 -11.60 1.46
C ARG A 292 30.66 -10.77 1.86
N ILE A 293 30.94 -9.62 2.48
CA ILE A 293 29.93 -8.67 2.90
C ILE A 293 30.27 -7.30 2.30
N ALA A 294 29.34 -6.70 1.62
CA ALA A 294 29.48 -5.37 1.05
C ALA A 294 28.32 -4.46 1.48
N THR A 295 28.64 -3.21 1.81
CA THR A 295 27.65 -2.14 1.98
C THR A 295 27.88 -1.06 0.93
N GLY A 296 26.81 -0.37 0.52
CA GLY A 296 26.91 0.71 -0.45
C GLY A 296 25.60 1.46 -0.62
N GLU A 297 25.64 2.47 -1.48
CA GLU A 297 24.47 3.23 -1.89
C GLU A 297 24.20 3.00 -3.37
N THR A 298 22.91 2.96 -3.72
CA THR A 298 22.47 2.85 -5.12
C THR A 298 21.28 3.76 -5.35
N VAL A 299 20.98 4.02 -6.63
CA VAL A 299 19.78 4.74 -7.03
C VAL A 299 18.91 3.79 -7.84
N ALA A 300 17.76 3.39 -7.29
CA ALA A 300 16.79 2.55 -7.97
C ALA A 300 15.47 3.31 -8.12
N GLN A 301 14.93 3.33 -9.33
CA GLN A 301 13.66 4.03 -9.65
C GLN A 301 13.62 5.51 -9.22
N GLY A 302 14.78 6.20 -9.23
CA GLY A 302 14.90 7.61 -8.84
C GLY A 302 14.91 7.84 -7.32
N ARG A 303 15.03 6.78 -6.50
CA ARG A 303 15.17 6.85 -5.04
C ARG A 303 16.55 6.37 -4.62
N GLN A 304 17.15 7.06 -3.65
CA GLN A 304 18.37 6.59 -3.01
C GLN A 304 18.05 5.40 -2.11
N GLU A 305 18.83 4.34 -2.23
CA GLU A 305 18.74 3.13 -1.42
C GLU A 305 20.12 2.76 -0.89
N VAL A 306 20.15 2.31 0.35
CA VAL A 306 21.31 1.65 0.96
C VAL A 306 21.23 0.18 0.67
N THR A 307 22.34 -0.43 0.29
CA THR A 307 22.43 -1.85 -0.03
C THR A 307 23.35 -2.59 0.94
N LEU A 308 22.93 -3.81 1.30
CA LEU A 308 23.74 -4.80 1.99
C LEU A 308 23.74 -6.07 1.15
N THR A 309 24.91 -6.48 0.69
CA THR A 309 25.12 -7.71 -0.06
C THR A 309 25.92 -8.69 0.77
N ILE A 310 25.43 -9.91 0.94
CA ILE A 310 26.13 -10.99 1.61
C ILE A 310 26.20 -12.19 0.66
N GLU A 311 27.42 -12.60 0.34
CA GLU A 311 27.72 -13.74 -0.53
C GLU A 311 28.51 -14.76 0.26
N ASN A 312 28.16 -16.03 0.15
CA ASN A 312 28.92 -17.11 0.81
C ASN A 312 29.09 -18.32 -0.09
N THR A 313 30.20 -19.03 0.11
CA THR A 313 30.36 -20.41 -0.34
C THR A 313 29.47 -21.34 0.48
N GLY A 314 29.11 -22.50 -0.06
CA GLY A 314 28.23 -23.43 0.64
C GLY A 314 27.88 -24.64 -0.20
N THR A 315 26.96 -25.46 0.28
CA THR A 315 26.34 -26.53 -0.50
C THR A 315 25.50 -25.99 -1.66
N LEU A 316 25.33 -26.77 -2.71
CA LEU A 316 24.47 -26.42 -3.81
C LEU A 316 23.04 -26.20 -3.31
N VAL A 317 22.44 -25.11 -3.76
CA VAL A 317 21.05 -24.75 -3.47
C VAL A 317 20.27 -24.81 -4.77
N ASP A 318 19.13 -25.50 -4.75
CA ASP A 318 18.23 -25.49 -5.89
C ASP A 318 17.65 -24.09 -6.11
N PRO A 319 17.89 -23.46 -7.27
CA PRO A 319 17.36 -22.13 -7.57
C PRO A 319 15.84 -22.02 -7.41
N ALA A 320 15.09 -23.09 -7.70
CA ALA A 320 13.63 -23.09 -7.56
C ALA A 320 13.16 -23.06 -6.10
N SER A 321 14.03 -23.42 -5.16
CA SER A 321 13.72 -23.45 -3.72
C SER A 321 14.10 -22.17 -2.98
N VAL A 322 14.85 -21.24 -3.60
CA VAL A 322 15.43 -20.07 -2.93
C VAL A 322 14.37 -19.18 -2.29
N ASP A 323 13.30 -18.83 -3.02
CA ASP A 323 12.21 -17.99 -2.50
C ASP A 323 11.55 -18.61 -1.27
N SER A 324 11.46 -19.94 -1.26
CA SER A 324 10.87 -20.66 -0.15
C SER A 324 11.74 -20.72 1.11
N LEU A 325 13.03 -20.38 1.03
CA LEU A 325 13.90 -20.29 2.19
C LEU A 325 13.59 -19.08 3.09
N PHE A 326 12.83 -18.13 2.57
CA PHE A 326 12.32 -16.99 3.35
C PHE A 326 11.06 -17.33 4.15
N ASP A 327 10.44 -18.50 3.95
CA ASP A 327 9.30 -18.93 4.75
C ASP A 327 9.77 -19.38 6.14
N ALA A 328 9.04 -18.99 7.18
CA ALA A 328 9.36 -19.36 8.55
C ALA A 328 9.37 -20.89 8.72
N PHE A 329 10.36 -21.41 9.47
CA PHE A 329 10.56 -22.85 9.74
C PHE A 329 10.93 -23.72 8.53
N ARG A 330 11.17 -23.13 7.37
CA ARG A 330 11.58 -23.91 6.19
C ARG A 330 13.07 -24.12 6.16
N ARG A 331 13.47 -25.34 5.77
CA ARG A 331 14.85 -25.78 5.63
C ARG A 331 15.04 -26.36 4.22
N GLY A 332 16.23 -26.24 3.65
CA GLY A 332 16.58 -27.00 2.44
C GLY A 332 16.60 -28.51 2.71
N GLN A 333 16.21 -29.32 1.74
CA GLN A 333 15.87 -30.74 1.89
C GLN A 333 16.97 -31.67 2.46
N ASP A 334 18.25 -31.26 2.48
CA ASP A 334 19.38 -32.09 2.89
C ASP A 334 20.23 -31.51 4.05
N ARG A 335 19.68 -30.60 4.86
CA ARG A 335 20.49 -29.88 5.84
C ARG A 335 20.22 -30.37 7.26
N ILE A 336 21.05 -31.31 7.70
CA ILE A 336 21.19 -31.70 9.11
C ILE A 336 22.05 -30.59 9.77
N GLY A 337 21.42 -29.62 10.40
CA GLY A 337 22.13 -28.54 11.11
C GLY A 337 21.24 -27.90 12.18
N ASP A 338 21.84 -27.25 13.17
CA ASP A 338 21.25 -26.66 14.37
C ASP A 338 20.38 -25.41 14.09
N GLY A 339 20.08 -25.08 12.85
CA GLY A 339 19.29 -23.90 12.45
C GLY A 339 17.79 -24.10 12.64
N VAL A 340 17.12 -23.08 13.16
CA VAL A 340 15.65 -23.05 13.41
C VAL A 340 14.86 -22.78 12.13
N GLY A 341 15.50 -22.28 11.06
CA GLY A 341 14.80 -21.88 9.82
C GLY A 341 14.07 -20.54 9.94
N LEU A 342 14.48 -19.66 10.85
CA LEU A 342 13.87 -18.34 11.07
C LEU A 342 14.74 -17.16 10.57
N GLY A 343 16.05 -17.35 10.32
CA GLY A 343 16.96 -16.24 10.05
C GLY A 343 16.59 -15.41 8.82
N LEU A 344 16.29 -16.06 7.68
CA LEU A 344 15.90 -15.37 6.45
C LEU A 344 14.50 -14.74 6.54
N SER A 345 13.56 -15.40 7.22
CA SER A 345 12.21 -14.84 7.44
C SER A 345 12.26 -13.60 8.33
N ILE A 346 13.09 -13.58 9.38
CA ILE A 346 13.35 -12.41 10.22
C ILE A 346 13.96 -11.28 9.38
N ALA A 347 14.97 -11.58 8.56
CA ALA A 347 15.59 -10.59 7.70
C ALA A 347 14.60 -9.99 6.72
N ARG A 348 13.69 -10.78 6.14
CA ARG A 348 12.61 -10.31 5.26
C ARG A 348 11.64 -9.40 6.00
N THR A 349 11.20 -9.78 7.19
CA THR A 349 10.30 -8.97 8.02
C THR A 349 10.95 -7.64 8.38
N VAL A 350 12.22 -7.63 8.80
CA VAL A 350 12.92 -6.39 9.15
C VAL A 350 13.12 -5.49 7.92
N ALA A 351 13.50 -6.05 6.76
CA ALA A 351 13.62 -5.28 5.53
C ALA A 351 12.29 -4.64 5.13
N ALA A 352 11.18 -5.38 5.19
CA ALA A 352 9.83 -4.88 4.92
C ALA A 352 9.41 -3.78 5.91
N ALA A 353 9.70 -3.92 7.20
CA ALA A 353 9.46 -2.91 8.24
C ALA A 353 10.15 -1.56 7.96
N HIS A 354 11.27 -1.61 7.25
CA HIS A 354 12.01 -0.43 6.82
C HIS A 354 11.62 0.04 5.40
N GLY A 355 10.56 -0.53 4.80
CA GLY A 355 10.11 -0.20 3.45
C GLY A 355 11.07 -0.65 2.35
N GLY A 356 11.99 -1.58 2.70
CA GLY A 356 12.98 -2.13 1.80
C GLY A 356 12.56 -3.47 1.19
N ARG A 357 13.50 -4.09 0.51
CA ARG A 357 13.33 -5.42 -0.10
C ARG A 357 14.56 -6.29 0.17
N ILE A 358 14.34 -7.60 0.18
CA ILE A 358 15.40 -8.61 0.27
C ILE A 358 15.19 -9.62 -0.85
N SER A 359 16.26 -10.03 -1.48
CA SER A 359 16.28 -11.10 -2.50
C SER A 359 17.48 -12.02 -2.28
N ALA A 360 17.38 -13.23 -2.77
CA ALA A 360 18.48 -14.16 -2.74
C ALA A 360 18.60 -14.89 -4.07
N ALA A 361 19.82 -15.35 -4.37
CA ALA A 361 20.12 -16.17 -5.52
C ALA A 361 21.07 -17.31 -5.14
N ALA A 362 20.82 -18.49 -5.67
CA ALA A 362 21.74 -19.63 -5.54
C ALA A 362 22.99 -19.36 -6.40
N ARG A 363 24.17 -19.63 -5.85
CA ARG A 363 25.44 -19.57 -6.59
C ARG A 363 25.67 -20.87 -7.35
N PRO A 364 26.11 -20.82 -8.62
CA PRO A 364 26.38 -22.01 -9.43
C PRO A 364 27.41 -22.93 -8.79
N GLU A 365 28.39 -22.36 -8.06
CA GLU A 365 29.49 -23.10 -7.38
C GLU A 365 29.12 -23.56 -5.97
N GLY A 366 27.85 -23.32 -5.56
CA GLY A 366 27.36 -23.58 -4.20
C GLY A 366 27.40 -22.35 -3.30
N GLY A 367 26.48 -22.33 -2.34
CA GLY A 367 26.22 -21.18 -1.49
C GLY A 367 25.13 -20.24 -2.03
N MET A 368 25.05 -19.04 -1.48
CA MET A 368 24.02 -18.06 -1.80
C MET A 368 24.60 -16.66 -1.89
N LEU A 369 23.91 -15.83 -2.67
CA LEU A 369 24.00 -14.37 -2.68
C LEU A 369 22.70 -13.83 -2.11
N VAL A 370 22.77 -12.97 -1.10
CA VAL A 370 21.60 -12.29 -0.51
C VAL A 370 21.82 -10.79 -0.64
N ASP A 371 20.85 -10.11 -1.25
CA ASP A 371 20.83 -8.67 -1.43
C ASP A 371 19.68 -8.05 -0.66
N VAL A 372 19.98 -7.04 0.15
CA VAL A 372 19.01 -6.21 0.87
C VAL A 372 19.12 -4.78 0.34
N ALA A 373 18.00 -4.15 0.02
CA ALA A 373 17.93 -2.75 -0.35
C ALA A 373 16.93 -2.04 0.55
N LEU A 374 17.40 -0.99 1.22
CA LEU A 374 16.63 -0.19 2.18
C LEU A 374 16.56 1.26 1.70
N PRO A 375 15.38 1.90 1.69
CA PRO A 375 15.27 3.29 1.24
C PRO A 375 16.00 4.23 2.21
N VAL A 376 16.74 5.19 1.66
CA VAL A 376 17.21 6.35 2.41
C VAL A 376 15.99 7.26 2.60
N ILE A 377 15.37 7.21 3.78
CA ILE A 377 14.27 8.13 4.11
C ILE A 377 14.93 9.48 4.39
N GLY A 378 14.91 10.37 3.39
CA GLY A 378 15.45 11.73 3.50
C GLY A 378 14.80 12.46 4.67
N GLN A 379 15.61 13.17 5.44
CA GLN A 379 15.13 14.23 6.34
C GLN A 379 14.26 15.18 5.50
N ARG A 380 12.95 15.25 5.79
CA ARG A 380 12.08 16.34 5.34
C ARG A 380 12.30 17.55 6.19
#